data_f909c5555fc88daccd42b966e9a7aa6d
#
_entry.id   f909c5555fc88daccd42b966e9a7aa6d
#
_cell.length_a   1.000
_cell.length_b   1.000
_cell.length_c   1.000
_cell.angle_alpha   90.00
_cell.angle_beta   90.00
_cell.angle_gamma   90.00
#
_symmetry.space_group_name_H-M   'P 1'
#
loop_
_entity.id
_entity.type
_entity.pdbx_description
1 polymer ?
#
loop_
_entity_poly.entity_id
_entity_poly.type
_entity_poly.pdbx_seq_one_letter_code
_entity_poly.pdbx_strand_id
1 'polypeptide(L)'
;QTTYQPGTFPSGSNPANQSGYNYQAGRTDDVNISFGTNYGNQLYLGVGANLSTLRYSYAFNFLETGINNTQTPTINVHGLNYTENFDAAGTGVSAKAGLIYRPDASIRLGAYLQTPTWYHITEAVNNTMVSSTDATGAPLYTPAASNGGLASYDMKTPWKYNFGGSFFFKTFAFISADVELVDYKSASFHSADSVSLLINKNIQSIYRSAVNYRLGAEVKAGIFSFRAGYALYGNPYSATTLLSSATTSYTGGLGLRTGNFYADIAVINTQFNSPYTAYPIAAISPPSPMVSINSNRTDFVLTLGSRF
;
A
#
# COMPACT_ATOMS: atom_id res chain seq x y z
N GLN A 1 -20.52 2.10 -6.98
CA GLN A 1 -21.16 0.85 -7.43
C GLN A 1 -20.80 0.69 -8.91
N THR A 2 -19.95 -0.27 -9.23
CA THR A 2 -19.54 -0.58 -10.61
C THR A 2 -20.34 -1.77 -11.08
N THR A 3 -21.16 -1.59 -12.10
CA THR A 3 -21.89 -2.70 -12.74
C THR A 3 -21.04 -3.20 -13.90
N TYR A 4 -20.59 -4.44 -13.86
CA TYR A 4 -19.87 -5.10 -14.94
C TYR A 4 -20.86 -5.90 -15.79
N GLN A 5 -20.83 -5.70 -17.11
CA GLN A 5 -21.51 -6.59 -18.07
C GLN A 5 -20.46 -7.47 -18.75
N PRO A 6 -20.50 -8.79 -18.54
CA PRO A 6 -19.59 -9.67 -19.24
C PRO A 6 -19.93 -9.71 -20.74
N GLY A 7 -18.88 -9.75 -21.59
CA GLY A 7 -19.03 -9.81 -23.05
C GLY A 7 -19.65 -11.12 -23.52
N THR A 8 -20.33 -11.05 -24.64
CA THR A 8 -20.98 -12.07 -25.49
C THR A 8 -21.14 -13.48 -24.88
N PHE A 9 -22.29 -13.72 -24.33
CA PHE A 9 -22.78 -15.07 -24.01
C PHE A 9 -23.27 -15.80 -25.28
N PRO A 10 -23.29 -17.14 -25.30
CA PRO A 10 -23.94 -17.88 -26.37
C PRO A 10 -25.40 -17.44 -26.53
N SER A 11 -25.88 -17.39 -27.76
CA SER A 11 -27.25 -16.95 -28.08
C SER A 11 -28.27 -17.74 -27.25
N GLY A 12 -29.07 -17.02 -26.46
CA GLY A 12 -30.11 -17.60 -25.58
C GLY A 12 -29.84 -17.51 -24.08
N SER A 13 -28.65 -17.06 -23.62
CA SER A 13 -28.38 -16.81 -22.21
C SER A 13 -28.51 -15.32 -21.88
N ASN A 14 -29.27 -14.97 -20.89
CA ASN A 14 -29.24 -13.62 -20.32
C ASN A 14 -27.94 -13.42 -19.54
N PRO A 15 -27.23 -12.29 -19.69
CA PRO A 15 -26.06 -12.01 -18.87
C PRO A 15 -26.45 -11.91 -17.39
N ALA A 16 -25.70 -12.59 -16.52
CA ALA A 16 -25.86 -12.42 -15.10
C ALA A 16 -25.49 -11.01 -14.69
N ASN A 17 -26.26 -10.43 -13.76
CA ASN A 17 -25.91 -9.15 -13.14
C ASN A 17 -24.93 -9.41 -12.02
N GLN A 18 -23.79 -8.75 -12.06
CA GLN A 18 -22.75 -8.84 -11.05
C GLN A 18 -22.61 -7.50 -10.32
N SER A 19 -22.54 -7.54 -9.01
CA SER A 19 -22.21 -6.40 -8.16
C SER A 19 -21.20 -6.83 -7.11
N GLY A 20 -20.29 -5.94 -6.76
CA GLY A 20 -19.26 -6.23 -5.79
C GLY A 20 -19.03 -5.04 -4.86
N TYR A 21 -18.67 -5.36 -3.64
CA TYR A 21 -18.22 -4.43 -2.63
C TYR A 21 -16.88 -4.91 -2.10
N ASN A 22 -15.91 -4.00 -2.06
CA ASN A 22 -14.58 -4.26 -1.53
C ASN A 22 -14.23 -3.11 -0.56
N TYR A 23 -13.96 -3.46 0.69
CA TYR A 23 -13.51 -2.55 1.72
C TYR A 23 -12.16 -3.00 2.25
N GLN A 24 -11.22 -2.07 2.32
CA GLN A 24 -9.90 -2.31 2.87
C GLN A 24 -9.53 -1.18 3.82
N ALA A 25 -9.06 -1.52 4.99
CA ALA A 25 -8.52 -0.58 5.96
C ALA A 25 -7.27 -1.18 6.61
N GLY A 26 -6.30 -0.32 6.88
CA GLY A 26 -5.08 -0.78 7.56
C GLY A 26 -4.30 0.37 8.12
N ARG A 27 -3.49 0.05 9.15
CA ARG A 27 -2.54 0.99 9.75
C ARG A 27 -1.31 0.26 10.25
N THR A 28 -0.22 0.99 10.28
CA THR A 28 1.00 0.63 11.02
C THR A 28 1.34 1.77 11.97
N ASP A 29 1.66 1.44 13.20
CA ASP A 29 2.12 2.38 14.21
C ASP A 29 3.53 1.98 14.64
N ASP A 30 4.45 2.96 14.73
CA ASP A 30 5.85 2.72 15.08
C ASP A 30 6.24 3.45 16.35
N VAL A 31 6.85 2.75 17.29
CA VAL A 31 7.60 3.33 18.39
C VAL A 31 9.07 3.27 18.04
N ASN A 32 9.73 4.43 17.98
CA ASN A 32 11.13 4.55 17.59
C ASN A 32 11.99 5.01 18.78
N ILE A 33 13.10 4.30 18.99
CA ILE A 33 14.18 4.72 19.88
C ILE A 33 15.41 4.97 19.03
N SER A 34 16.00 6.16 19.13
CA SER A 34 17.13 6.53 18.28
C SER A 34 18.22 7.23 19.08
N PHE A 35 19.45 7.00 18.62
CA PHE A 35 20.67 7.61 19.13
C PHE A 35 21.36 8.35 18.00
N GLY A 36 21.85 9.56 18.28
CA GLY A 36 22.59 10.33 17.33
C GLY A 36 23.83 10.99 17.98
N THR A 37 24.90 11.08 17.19
CA THR A 37 26.12 11.77 17.57
C THR A 37 26.61 12.64 16.44
N ASN A 38 27.41 13.66 16.75
CA ASN A 38 28.06 14.46 15.74
C ASN A 38 29.56 14.55 16.01
N TYR A 39 30.34 14.58 14.95
CA TYR A 39 31.78 14.78 14.98
C TYR A 39 32.13 16.04 14.21
N GLY A 40 32.75 17.01 14.90
CA GLY A 40 33.25 18.27 14.31
C GLY A 40 32.17 19.13 13.63
N ASN A 41 30.89 18.97 13.96
CA ASN A 41 29.75 19.59 13.27
C ASN A 41 29.70 19.33 11.75
N GLN A 42 30.43 18.35 11.27
CA GLN A 42 30.50 17.96 9.86
C GLN A 42 29.92 16.58 9.62
N LEU A 43 30.19 15.61 10.51
CA LEU A 43 29.67 14.25 10.35
C LEU A 43 28.69 13.95 11.48
N TYR A 44 27.47 13.59 11.11
CA TYR A 44 26.41 13.17 12.02
C TYR A 44 26.12 11.70 11.74
N LEU A 45 26.12 10.89 12.80
CA LEU A 45 25.80 9.47 12.73
C LEU A 45 24.58 9.21 13.59
N GLY A 46 23.72 8.34 13.10
CA GLY A 46 22.49 7.95 13.80
C GLY A 46 22.19 6.48 13.66
N VAL A 47 21.70 5.88 14.72
CA VAL A 47 21.15 4.52 14.74
C VAL A 47 19.81 4.54 15.45
N GLY A 48 18.90 3.69 15.03
CA GLY A 48 17.59 3.59 15.66
C GLY A 48 17.00 2.19 15.52
N ALA A 49 16.11 1.88 16.46
CA ALA A 49 15.32 0.67 16.44
C ALA A 49 13.83 1.05 16.47
N ASN A 50 13.02 0.33 15.71
CA ASN A 50 11.57 0.48 15.68
C ASN A 50 10.90 -0.77 16.23
N LEU A 51 9.87 -0.56 17.04
CA LEU A 51 8.85 -1.53 17.34
C LEU A 51 7.58 -1.12 16.59
N SER A 52 7.13 -1.96 15.69
CA SER A 52 6.01 -1.69 14.78
C SER A 52 4.80 -2.56 15.13
N THR A 53 3.60 -1.99 15.06
CA THR A 53 2.35 -2.75 15.09
C THR A 53 1.64 -2.59 13.77
N LEU A 54 1.02 -3.67 13.29
CA LEU A 54 0.26 -3.72 12.05
C LEU A 54 -1.16 -4.19 12.34
N ARG A 55 -2.15 -3.54 11.74
CA ARG A 55 -3.54 -4.01 11.66
C ARG A 55 -4.04 -3.82 10.25
N TYR A 56 -4.73 -4.82 9.74
CA TYR A 56 -5.34 -4.79 8.41
C TYR A 56 -6.67 -5.54 8.46
N SER A 57 -7.69 -4.96 7.84
CA SER A 57 -9.01 -5.54 7.68
C SER A 57 -9.43 -5.44 6.22
N TYR A 58 -10.01 -6.51 5.73
CA TYR A 58 -10.55 -6.62 4.38
C TYR A 58 -11.94 -7.23 4.46
N ALA A 59 -12.90 -6.63 3.75
CA ALA A 59 -14.23 -7.18 3.59
C ALA A 59 -14.62 -7.15 2.11
N PHE A 60 -15.02 -8.27 1.58
CA PHE A 60 -15.43 -8.45 0.20
C PHE A 60 -16.82 -9.09 0.15
N ASN A 61 -17.67 -8.54 -0.70
CA ASN A 61 -18.95 -9.16 -1.05
C ASN A 61 -19.09 -9.16 -2.56
N PHE A 62 -19.48 -10.29 -3.11
CA PHE A 62 -19.75 -10.47 -4.52
C PHE A 62 -21.13 -11.10 -4.67
N LEU A 63 -22.02 -10.42 -5.36
CA LEU A 63 -23.37 -10.84 -5.66
C LEU A 63 -23.52 -11.02 -7.16
N GLU A 64 -23.98 -12.19 -7.56
CA GLU A 64 -24.36 -12.52 -8.94
C GLU A 64 -25.82 -12.95 -8.96
N THR A 65 -26.62 -12.35 -9.85
CA THR A 65 -28.06 -12.64 -10.01
C THR A 65 -28.41 -12.79 -11.48
N GLY A 66 -29.51 -13.48 -11.76
CA GLY A 66 -29.97 -13.71 -13.14
C GLY A 66 -29.18 -14.79 -13.87
N ILE A 67 -28.53 -15.69 -13.14
CA ILE A 67 -27.88 -16.86 -13.74
C ILE A 67 -28.98 -17.73 -14.33
N ASN A 68 -28.95 -17.93 -15.63
CA ASN A 68 -29.90 -18.82 -16.32
C ASN A 68 -29.15 -20.07 -16.81
N ASN A 69 -29.22 -21.14 -16.02
CA ASN A 69 -28.59 -22.41 -16.36
C ASN A 69 -29.61 -23.35 -16.96
N THR A 70 -29.85 -23.25 -18.28
CA THR A 70 -30.76 -24.09 -19.02
C THR A 70 -30.17 -25.45 -19.42
N GLN A 71 -28.91 -25.71 -19.08
CA GLN A 71 -28.16 -26.88 -19.57
C GLN A 71 -28.24 -28.14 -18.68
N THR A 72 -28.68 -27.99 -17.43
CA THR A 72 -28.84 -29.14 -16.51
C THR A 72 -30.18 -29.06 -15.78
N PRO A 73 -31.11 -29.97 -16.06
CA PRO A 73 -32.46 -29.88 -15.47
C PRO A 73 -32.56 -30.18 -13.97
N THR A 74 -31.45 -30.46 -13.30
CA THR A 74 -31.43 -30.90 -11.90
C THR A 74 -31.00 -29.87 -10.87
N ILE A 75 -30.34 -28.78 -11.26
CA ILE A 75 -29.90 -27.72 -10.33
C ILE A 75 -29.96 -26.36 -11.04
N ASN A 76 -31.00 -25.59 -10.78
CA ASN A 76 -31.14 -24.24 -11.30
C ASN A 76 -30.56 -23.26 -10.29
N VAL A 77 -29.29 -22.83 -10.46
CA VAL A 77 -28.71 -21.74 -9.69
C VAL A 77 -29.11 -20.42 -10.36
N HIS A 78 -29.85 -19.59 -9.66
CA HIS A 78 -30.29 -18.26 -10.13
C HIS A 78 -29.47 -17.10 -9.55
N GLY A 79 -28.71 -17.33 -8.51
CA GLY A 79 -27.88 -16.34 -7.89
C GLY A 79 -26.81 -16.93 -6.96
N LEU A 80 -25.80 -16.14 -6.72
CA LEU A 80 -24.68 -16.46 -5.86
C LEU A 80 -24.32 -15.21 -5.03
N ASN A 81 -24.17 -15.38 -3.72
CA ASN A 81 -23.60 -14.36 -2.84
C ASN A 81 -22.39 -14.93 -2.13
N TYR A 82 -21.21 -14.36 -2.41
CA TYR A 82 -19.96 -14.70 -1.75
C TYR A 82 -19.51 -13.53 -0.87
N THR A 83 -19.21 -13.84 0.38
CA THR A 83 -18.70 -12.88 1.35
C THR A 83 -17.37 -13.38 1.92
N GLU A 84 -16.40 -12.50 2.02
CA GLU A 84 -15.12 -12.78 2.66
C GLU A 84 -14.78 -11.65 3.63
N ASN A 85 -14.41 -12.02 4.85
CA ASN A 85 -13.86 -11.12 5.85
C ASN A 85 -12.48 -11.64 6.25
N PHE A 86 -11.51 -10.74 6.30
CA PHE A 86 -10.13 -11.02 6.66
C PHE A 86 -9.63 -9.95 7.61
N ASP A 87 -9.11 -10.36 8.75
CA ASP A 87 -8.48 -9.49 9.73
C ASP A 87 -7.08 -10.01 10.04
N ALA A 88 -6.10 -9.12 10.00
CA ALA A 88 -4.71 -9.43 10.36
C ALA A 88 -4.19 -8.43 11.38
N ALA A 89 -3.46 -8.93 12.37
CA ALA A 89 -2.76 -8.14 13.36
C ALA A 89 -1.34 -8.68 13.55
N GLY A 90 -0.37 -7.79 13.73
CA GLY A 90 1.00 -8.21 13.93
C GLY A 90 1.84 -7.19 14.66
N THR A 91 2.95 -7.68 15.21
CA THR A 91 4.02 -6.87 15.80
C THR A 91 5.33 -7.18 15.11
N GLY A 92 6.19 -6.18 14.95
CA GLY A 92 7.45 -6.36 14.24
C GLY A 92 8.55 -5.45 14.77
N VAL A 93 9.78 -5.80 14.44
CA VAL A 93 10.98 -5.03 14.81
C VAL A 93 11.81 -4.71 13.58
N SER A 94 12.44 -3.54 13.57
CA SER A 94 13.40 -3.14 12.54
C SER A 94 14.46 -2.21 13.11
N ALA A 95 15.55 -2.04 12.38
CA ALA A 95 16.62 -1.10 12.74
C ALA A 95 16.90 -0.16 11.57
N LYS A 96 17.45 1.02 11.90
CA LYS A 96 17.90 2.04 10.95
C LYS A 96 19.29 2.50 11.33
N ALA A 97 20.13 2.74 10.34
CA ALA A 97 21.41 3.42 10.52
C ALA A 97 21.55 4.48 9.43
N GLY A 98 22.09 5.64 9.78
CA GLY A 98 22.23 6.72 8.81
C GLY A 98 23.37 7.64 9.17
N LEU A 99 23.82 8.39 8.16
CA LEU A 99 24.80 9.43 8.30
C LEU A 99 24.36 10.69 7.53
N ILE A 100 24.80 11.85 8.03
CA ILE A 100 24.75 13.11 7.30
C ILE A 100 26.16 13.70 7.32
N TYR A 101 26.66 14.03 6.13
CA TYR A 101 27.92 14.73 5.96
C TYR A 101 27.66 16.15 5.49
N ARG A 102 28.22 17.09 6.21
CA ARG A 102 28.13 18.54 5.97
C ARG A 102 29.51 19.10 5.68
N PRO A 103 29.98 19.08 4.41
CA PRO A 103 31.28 19.59 4.05
C PRO A 103 31.42 21.09 4.32
N ASP A 104 30.34 21.84 4.14
CA ASP A 104 30.26 23.28 4.41
C ASP A 104 28.87 23.71 4.87
N ALA A 105 28.64 25.03 5.00
CA ALA A 105 27.35 25.55 5.45
C ALA A 105 26.22 25.36 4.44
N SER A 106 26.53 25.19 3.16
CA SER A 106 25.58 25.18 2.05
C SER A 106 25.17 23.77 1.63
N ILE A 107 26.03 22.78 1.87
CA ILE A 107 25.81 21.39 1.37
C ILE A 107 25.58 20.44 2.54
N ARG A 108 24.59 19.56 2.38
CA ARG A 108 24.38 18.38 3.22
C ARG A 108 24.15 17.18 2.34
N LEU A 109 24.89 16.13 2.60
CA LEU A 109 24.74 14.82 1.96
C LEU A 109 24.31 13.81 3.02
N GLY A 110 23.34 12.98 2.71
CA GLY A 110 22.81 11.99 3.64
C GLY A 110 22.70 10.64 3.00
N ALA A 111 22.88 9.61 3.81
CA ALA A 111 22.54 8.23 3.44
C ALA A 111 21.94 7.52 4.63
N TYR A 112 20.94 6.66 4.40
CA TYR A 112 20.47 5.76 5.42
C TYR A 112 20.12 4.39 4.86
N LEU A 113 20.23 3.40 5.74
CA LEU A 113 19.83 2.02 5.53
C LEU A 113 18.76 1.68 6.55
N GLN A 114 17.68 1.06 6.09
CA GLN A 114 16.66 0.45 6.94
C GLN A 114 16.63 -1.06 6.68
N THR A 115 16.76 -1.83 7.77
CA THR A 115 16.59 -3.28 7.71
C THR A 115 15.14 -3.61 7.37
N PRO A 116 14.84 -4.82 6.92
CA PRO A 116 13.47 -5.33 6.97
C PRO A 116 12.84 -5.14 8.35
N THR A 117 11.53 -5.00 8.37
CA THR A 117 10.74 -5.23 9.57
C THR A 117 10.36 -6.70 9.60
N TRP A 118 10.73 -7.41 10.66
CA TRP A 118 10.34 -8.79 10.90
C TRP A 118 9.06 -8.76 11.74
N TYR A 119 7.95 -9.09 11.09
CA TYR A 119 6.62 -9.16 11.72
C TYR A 119 6.28 -10.59 12.09
N HIS A 120 5.69 -10.77 13.26
CA HIS A 120 4.86 -11.92 13.57
C HIS A 120 3.39 -11.51 13.41
N ILE A 121 2.65 -12.20 12.53
CA ILE A 121 1.28 -11.86 12.13
C ILE A 121 0.35 -13.02 12.48
N THR A 122 -0.80 -12.69 13.04
CA THR A 122 -1.95 -13.58 13.19
C THR A 122 -3.07 -13.05 12.30
N GLU A 123 -3.77 -13.95 11.62
CA GLU A 123 -4.89 -13.61 10.76
C GLU A 123 -6.09 -14.51 11.04
N ALA A 124 -7.28 -13.95 10.79
CA ALA A 124 -8.54 -14.63 10.81
C ALA A 124 -9.25 -14.43 9.47
N VAL A 125 -9.66 -15.50 8.85
CA VAL A 125 -10.43 -15.50 7.60
C VAL A 125 -11.80 -16.10 7.86
N ASN A 126 -12.84 -15.49 7.31
CA ASN A 126 -14.20 -15.99 7.38
C ASN A 126 -14.87 -15.81 6.01
N ASN A 127 -15.19 -16.93 5.35
CA ASN A 127 -15.80 -16.96 4.03
C ASN A 127 -17.20 -17.58 4.12
N THR A 128 -18.16 -17.00 3.42
CA THR A 128 -19.52 -17.54 3.31
C THR A 128 -19.94 -17.49 1.85
N MET A 129 -20.53 -18.58 1.37
CA MET A 129 -21.13 -18.64 0.03
C MET A 129 -22.56 -19.12 0.13
N VAL A 130 -23.47 -18.34 -0.41
CA VAL A 130 -24.91 -18.67 -0.47
C VAL A 130 -25.34 -18.69 -1.93
N SER A 131 -25.99 -19.75 -2.36
CA SER A 131 -26.58 -19.84 -3.70
C SER A 131 -28.12 -19.89 -3.60
N SER A 132 -28.79 -19.22 -4.54
CA SER A 132 -30.23 -19.32 -4.72
C SER A 132 -30.55 -20.25 -5.88
N THR A 133 -31.50 -21.16 -5.69
CA THR A 133 -31.92 -22.16 -6.70
C THR A 133 -33.32 -21.94 -7.22
N ASP A 134 -34.01 -20.87 -6.80
CA ASP A 134 -35.31 -20.51 -7.32
C ASP A 134 -35.31 -19.13 -8.01
N ALA A 135 -36.30 -18.88 -8.85
CA ALA A 135 -36.45 -17.63 -9.59
C ALA A 135 -36.74 -16.41 -8.68
N THR A 136 -37.07 -16.61 -7.43
CA THR A 136 -37.38 -15.53 -6.46
C THR A 136 -36.12 -15.02 -5.75
N GLY A 137 -35.01 -15.73 -5.92
CA GLY A 137 -33.73 -15.41 -5.26
C GLY A 137 -33.69 -15.83 -3.80
N ALA A 138 -34.70 -16.58 -3.31
CA ALA A 138 -34.65 -17.08 -1.95
C ALA A 138 -33.52 -18.11 -1.78
N PRO A 139 -32.75 -18.03 -0.69
CA PRO A 139 -31.69 -18.99 -0.44
C PRO A 139 -32.32 -20.36 -0.12
N LEU A 140 -32.21 -21.30 -1.04
CA LEU A 140 -32.62 -22.70 -0.81
C LEU A 140 -31.52 -23.54 -0.15
N TYR A 141 -30.31 -23.06 -0.15
CA TYR A 141 -29.18 -23.68 0.50
C TYR A 141 -28.34 -22.65 1.25
N THR A 142 -28.31 -22.77 2.56
CA THR A 142 -27.32 -22.11 3.38
C THR A 142 -26.15 -23.06 3.49
N PRO A 143 -25.01 -22.80 2.82
CA PRO A 143 -23.85 -23.66 3.00
C PRO A 143 -23.47 -23.66 4.47
N ALA A 144 -23.03 -24.82 4.94
CA ALA A 144 -22.42 -24.95 6.24
C ALA A 144 -21.36 -23.82 6.37
N ALA A 145 -21.43 -23.14 7.49
CA ALA A 145 -20.58 -21.99 7.79
C ALA A 145 -19.17 -22.19 7.27
N SER A 146 -18.72 -21.17 6.58
CA SER A 146 -17.35 -20.80 6.31
C SER A 146 -16.30 -21.71 6.93
N ASN A 147 -15.33 -22.07 6.13
CA ASN A 147 -14.02 -22.43 6.64
C ASN A 147 -13.37 -21.20 7.25
N GLY A 148 -13.80 -20.80 8.44
CA GLY A 148 -13.09 -19.83 9.25
C GLY A 148 -11.73 -20.41 9.62
N GLY A 149 -10.66 -19.78 9.23
CA GLY A 149 -9.30 -20.18 9.53
C GLY A 149 -8.61 -19.14 10.39
N LEU A 150 -7.86 -19.62 11.39
CA LEU A 150 -6.84 -18.84 12.08
C LEU A 150 -5.48 -19.29 11.55
N ALA A 151 -4.65 -18.35 11.12
CA ALA A 151 -3.29 -18.63 10.69
C ALA A 151 -2.30 -17.70 11.42
N SER A 152 -1.08 -18.18 11.59
CA SER A 152 0.02 -17.40 12.12
C SER A 152 1.26 -17.63 11.28
N TYR A 153 1.98 -16.54 10.95
CA TYR A 153 3.18 -16.58 10.12
C TYR A 153 4.10 -15.41 10.41
N ASP A 154 5.34 -15.55 9.99
CA ASP A 154 6.31 -14.48 10.02
C ASP A 154 6.42 -13.83 8.65
N MET A 155 6.41 -12.49 8.62
CA MET A 155 6.58 -11.69 7.41
C MET A 155 7.80 -10.80 7.54
N LYS A 156 8.61 -10.78 6.49
CA LYS A 156 9.77 -9.91 6.36
C LYS A 156 9.51 -8.89 5.25
N THR A 157 9.59 -7.58 5.59
CA THR A 157 9.47 -6.50 4.61
C THR A 157 10.75 -6.31 3.80
N PRO A 158 10.72 -5.52 2.70
CA PRO A 158 11.92 -5.20 1.92
C PRO A 158 12.97 -4.41 2.69
N TRP A 159 14.24 -4.53 2.24
CA TRP A 159 15.30 -3.60 2.56
C TRP A 159 15.08 -2.25 1.88
N LYS A 160 15.47 -1.15 2.56
CA LYS A 160 15.43 0.20 2.01
C LYS A 160 16.77 0.89 2.16
N TYR A 161 17.22 1.49 1.07
CA TYR A 161 18.45 2.28 0.99
C TYR A 161 18.08 3.66 0.50
N ASN A 162 18.52 4.71 1.17
CA ASN A 162 18.24 6.08 0.76
C ASN A 162 19.53 6.89 0.70
N PHE A 163 19.64 7.72 -0.35
CA PHE A 163 20.70 8.69 -0.57
C PHE A 163 20.07 10.03 -0.89
N GLY A 164 20.49 11.07 -0.19
CA GLY A 164 19.94 12.40 -0.38
C GLY A 164 20.96 13.51 -0.27
N GLY A 165 20.60 14.65 -0.81
CA GLY A 165 21.39 15.85 -0.72
C GLY A 165 20.52 17.09 -0.60
N SER A 166 21.06 18.13 0.06
CA SER A 166 20.41 19.43 0.16
C SER A 166 21.42 20.52 -0.09
N PHE A 167 20.99 21.55 -0.82
CA PHE A 167 21.77 22.75 -1.05
C PHE A 167 21.05 23.97 -0.46
N PHE A 168 21.74 24.72 0.38
CA PHE A 168 21.23 25.88 1.10
C PHE A 168 21.76 27.19 0.47
N PHE A 169 20.84 28.03 0.05
CA PHE A 169 21.13 29.39 -0.39
C PHE A 169 21.12 30.31 0.83
N LYS A 170 22.26 30.38 1.54
CA LYS A 170 22.36 31.09 2.82
C LYS A 170 21.25 30.64 3.79
N THR A 171 20.47 31.59 4.32
CA THR A 171 19.39 31.31 5.30
C THR A 171 17.99 31.43 4.73
N PHE A 172 17.85 31.85 3.46
CA PHE A 172 16.56 32.21 2.91
C PHE A 172 15.94 31.11 2.04
N ALA A 173 16.70 30.17 1.48
CA ALA A 173 16.17 29.10 0.66
C ALA A 173 16.99 27.81 0.74
N PHE A 174 16.38 26.69 0.43
CA PHE A 174 17.09 25.45 0.12
C PHE A 174 16.31 24.58 -0.89
N ILE A 175 17.05 23.72 -1.56
CA ILE A 175 16.53 22.64 -2.36
C ILE A 175 17.05 21.31 -1.81
N SER A 176 16.28 20.26 -1.97
CA SER A 176 16.67 18.90 -1.57
C SER A 176 16.24 17.89 -2.62
N ALA A 177 17.03 16.85 -2.75
CA ALA A 177 16.70 15.69 -3.57
C ALA A 177 17.10 14.44 -2.82
N ASP A 178 16.28 13.39 -2.91
CA ASP A 178 16.64 12.06 -2.43
C ASP A 178 16.18 10.96 -3.38
N VAL A 179 16.90 9.83 -3.32
CA VAL A 179 16.65 8.61 -4.08
C VAL A 179 16.59 7.47 -3.08
N GLU A 180 15.47 6.74 -3.09
CA GLU A 180 15.28 5.57 -2.26
C GLU A 180 15.18 4.32 -3.13
N LEU A 181 16.00 3.32 -2.82
CA LEU A 181 15.95 1.99 -3.41
C LEU A 181 15.21 1.05 -2.46
N VAL A 182 14.18 0.39 -2.96
CA VAL A 182 13.41 -0.61 -2.21
C VAL A 182 13.48 -1.93 -2.95
N ASP A 183 14.05 -2.95 -2.31
CA ASP A 183 14.17 -4.28 -2.91
C ASP A 183 12.95 -5.14 -2.56
N TYR A 184 11.85 -4.96 -3.29
CA TYR A 184 10.59 -5.67 -3.04
C TYR A 184 10.72 -7.20 -3.17
N LYS A 185 11.68 -7.71 -3.96
CA LYS A 185 11.95 -9.16 -4.07
C LYS A 185 12.48 -9.78 -2.78
N SER A 186 13.07 -8.97 -1.89
CA SER A 186 13.62 -9.43 -0.62
C SER A 186 12.54 -9.64 0.46
N ALA A 187 11.28 -9.28 0.19
CA ALA A 187 10.17 -9.63 1.06
C ALA A 187 9.96 -11.14 1.10
N SER A 188 9.59 -11.68 2.25
CA SER A 188 9.36 -13.11 2.40
C SER A 188 8.35 -13.42 3.49
N PHE A 189 7.72 -14.59 3.35
CA PHE A 189 6.84 -15.20 4.33
C PHE A 189 7.45 -16.50 4.85
N HIS A 190 7.18 -16.80 6.09
CA HIS A 190 7.55 -18.06 6.71
C HIS A 190 6.40 -18.55 7.59
N SER A 191 5.87 -19.72 7.28
CA SER A 191 4.84 -20.43 8.02
C SER A 191 5.26 -21.87 8.25
N ALA A 192 4.59 -22.56 9.15
CA ALA A 192 4.88 -23.95 9.48
C ALA A 192 4.56 -24.93 8.33
N ASP A 193 3.77 -24.49 7.34
CA ASP A 193 3.39 -25.28 6.18
C ASP A 193 4.27 -24.98 4.94
N SER A 194 4.13 -25.81 3.90
CA SER A 194 4.86 -25.64 2.63
C SER A 194 4.34 -24.51 1.74
N VAL A 195 3.23 -23.85 2.11
CA VAL A 195 2.59 -22.77 1.33
C VAL A 195 3.54 -21.57 1.23
N SER A 196 4.33 -21.31 2.26
CA SER A 196 5.32 -20.23 2.27
C SER A 196 6.33 -20.30 1.11
N LEU A 197 6.71 -21.50 0.66
CA LEU A 197 7.61 -21.66 -0.49
C LEU A 197 6.97 -21.16 -1.79
N LEU A 198 5.69 -21.44 -2.00
CA LEU A 198 4.95 -20.99 -3.18
C LEU A 198 4.76 -19.48 -3.15
N ILE A 199 4.38 -18.93 -2.00
CA ILE A 199 4.22 -17.49 -1.81
C ILE A 199 5.54 -16.76 -2.11
N ASN A 200 6.67 -17.23 -1.58
CA ASN A 200 7.98 -16.62 -1.80
C ASN A 200 8.43 -16.69 -3.26
N LYS A 201 8.14 -17.77 -3.99
CA LYS A 201 8.38 -17.85 -5.43
C LYS A 201 7.52 -16.83 -6.19
N ASN A 202 6.26 -16.66 -5.80
CA ASN A 202 5.37 -15.67 -6.40
C ASN A 202 5.87 -14.24 -6.14
N ILE A 203 6.32 -13.92 -4.91
CA ILE A 203 6.92 -12.62 -4.59
C ILE A 203 8.09 -12.34 -5.53
N GLN A 204 9.01 -13.29 -5.70
CA GLN A 204 10.19 -13.12 -6.55
C GLN A 204 9.86 -12.96 -8.04
N SER A 205 8.76 -13.55 -8.51
CA SER A 205 8.32 -13.44 -9.91
C SER A 205 7.51 -12.18 -10.19
N ILE A 206 6.68 -11.74 -9.24
CA ILE A 206 5.76 -10.61 -9.39
C ILE A 206 6.46 -9.28 -9.10
N TYR A 207 7.34 -9.23 -8.10
CA TYR A 207 7.99 -8.00 -7.67
C TYR A 207 9.40 -7.82 -8.21
N ARG A 208 9.84 -6.55 -8.25
CA ARG A 208 11.19 -6.12 -8.57
C ARG A 208 11.67 -5.05 -7.60
N SER A 209 12.96 -4.71 -7.65
CA SER A 209 13.45 -3.50 -6.97
C SER A 209 12.86 -2.26 -7.64
N ALA A 210 12.44 -1.30 -6.84
CA ALA A 210 11.91 -0.02 -7.29
C ALA A 210 12.76 1.14 -6.79
N VAL A 211 12.78 2.21 -7.57
CA VAL A 211 13.48 3.46 -7.24
C VAL A 211 12.42 4.53 -7.02
N ASN A 212 12.50 5.20 -5.88
CA ASN A 212 11.67 6.34 -5.52
C ASN A 212 12.51 7.60 -5.57
N TYR A 213 11.96 8.69 -6.12
CA TYR A 213 12.60 9.99 -6.21
C TYR A 213 11.76 11.01 -5.45
N ARG A 214 12.42 11.89 -4.68
CA ARG A 214 11.78 13.00 -4.00
C ARG A 214 12.57 14.27 -4.22
N LEU A 215 11.88 15.35 -4.54
CA LEU A 215 12.43 16.69 -4.70
C LEU A 215 11.68 17.65 -3.78
N GLY A 216 12.38 18.55 -3.15
CA GLY A 216 11.79 19.55 -2.27
C GLY A 216 12.50 20.90 -2.37
N ALA A 217 11.74 21.96 -2.17
CA ALA A 217 12.26 23.33 -2.08
C ALA A 217 11.54 24.12 -0.99
N GLU A 218 12.27 24.98 -0.32
CA GLU A 218 11.72 25.97 0.62
C GLU A 218 12.35 27.33 0.35
N VAL A 219 11.50 28.39 0.38
CA VAL A 219 11.91 29.78 0.36
C VAL A 219 11.31 30.48 1.56
N LYS A 220 12.13 31.24 2.30
CA LYS A 220 11.76 32.04 3.47
C LYS A 220 11.70 33.51 3.13
N ALA A 221 10.60 34.15 3.47
CA ALA A 221 10.37 35.57 3.31
C ALA A 221 9.88 36.17 4.64
N GLY A 222 10.78 36.74 5.42
CA GLY A 222 10.48 37.23 6.76
C GLY A 222 9.99 36.11 7.69
N ILE A 223 8.76 36.21 8.17
CA ILE A 223 8.13 35.21 9.04
C ILE A 223 7.47 34.07 8.27
N PHE A 224 7.37 34.17 6.94
CA PHE A 224 6.73 33.17 6.09
C PHE A 224 7.74 32.20 5.48
N SER A 225 7.32 30.97 5.28
CA SER A 225 8.03 29.93 4.51
C SER A 225 7.09 29.35 3.46
N PHE A 226 7.56 29.29 2.21
CA PHE A 226 6.86 28.69 1.09
C PHE A 226 7.56 27.41 0.72
N ARG A 227 6.80 26.31 0.58
CA ARG A 227 7.34 24.99 0.29
C ARG A 227 6.65 24.35 -0.90
N ALA A 228 7.43 23.67 -1.71
CA ALA A 228 6.94 22.83 -2.79
C ALA A 228 7.71 21.51 -2.81
N GLY A 229 7.05 20.44 -3.23
CA GLY A 229 7.68 19.15 -3.33
C GLY A 229 7.02 18.28 -4.39
N TYR A 230 7.80 17.33 -4.88
CA TYR A 230 7.42 16.31 -5.84
C TYR A 230 7.98 14.97 -5.40
N ALA A 231 7.18 13.91 -5.48
CA ALA A 231 7.64 12.56 -5.24
C ALA A 231 7.10 11.61 -6.32
N LEU A 232 7.98 10.74 -6.79
CA LEU A 232 7.66 9.64 -7.69
C LEU A 232 8.07 8.33 -7.02
N TYR A 233 7.09 7.48 -6.73
CA TYR A 233 7.33 6.14 -6.24
C TYR A 233 7.26 5.17 -7.41
N GLY A 234 8.36 4.46 -7.64
CA GLY A 234 8.52 3.55 -8.77
C GLY A 234 7.60 2.35 -8.69
N ASN A 235 7.24 1.81 -9.85
CA ASN A 235 6.43 0.60 -9.94
C ASN A 235 7.20 -0.61 -9.36
N PRO A 236 6.68 -1.25 -8.29
CA PRO A 236 7.31 -2.42 -7.68
C PRO A 236 7.12 -3.72 -8.45
N TYR A 237 6.21 -3.75 -9.42
CA TYR A 237 5.87 -4.96 -10.17
C TYR A 237 6.85 -5.23 -11.31
N SER A 238 7.08 -6.50 -11.56
CA SER A 238 7.88 -6.98 -12.70
C SER A 238 7.24 -6.59 -14.03
N ALA A 239 8.05 -6.39 -15.06
CA ALA A 239 7.57 -6.08 -16.41
C ALA A 239 6.78 -7.23 -17.06
N THR A 240 6.93 -8.45 -16.54
CA THR A 240 6.16 -9.63 -16.99
C THR A 240 4.72 -9.65 -16.48
N THR A 241 4.41 -8.79 -15.50
CA THR A 241 3.05 -8.64 -14.99
C THR A 241 2.38 -7.47 -15.71
N LEU A 242 1.08 -7.57 -15.97
CA LEU A 242 0.28 -6.46 -16.50
C LEU A 242 -0.02 -5.40 -15.42
N LEU A 243 0.55 -5.57 -14.21
CA LEU A 243 0.36 -4.68 -13.08
C LEU A 243 1.27 -3.45 -13.21
N SER A 244 0.74 -2.28 -12.93
CA SER A 244 1.51 -1.05 -12.82
C SER A 244 0.94 -0.21 -11.68
N SER A 245 1.79 0.21 -10.77
CA SER A 245 1.39 0.94 -9.57
C SER A 245 2.42 2.02 -9.23
N ALA A 246 2.83 2.81 -10.23
CA ALA A 246 3.61 4.01 -9.96
C ALA A 246 2.72 5.06 -9.27
N THR A 247 3.25 5.71 -8.25
CA THR A 247 2.53 6.72 -7.48
C THR A 247 3.26 8.05 -7.59
N THR A 248 2.53 9.10 -7.90
CA THR A 248 3.07 10.47 -7.99
C THR A 248 2.42 11.34 -6.94
N SER A 249 3.21 12.15 -6.22
CA SER A 249 2.70 13.10 -5.24
C SER A 249 3.24 14.50 -5.50
N TYR A 250 2.35 15.48 -5.42
CA TYR A 250 2.66 16.91 -5.48
C TYR A 250 2.33 17.52 -4.12
N THR A 251 3.22 18.33 -3.59
CA THR A 251 3.01 18.97 -2.29
C THR A 251 3.22 20.47 -2.38
N GLY A 252 2.39 21.23 -1.68
CA GLY A 252 2.55 22.66 -1.48
C GLY A 252 2.33 23.00 -0.01
N GLY A 253 3.07 23.98 0.54
CA GLY A 253 2.95 24.33 1.95
C GLY A 253 3.29 25.77 2.24
N LEU A 254 2.64 26.29 3.27
CA LEU A 254 2.89 27.61 3.85
C LEU A 254 3.24 27.44 5.32
N GLY A 255 4.29 28.10 5.77
CA GLY A 255 4.71 28.15 7.17
C GLY A 255 4.74 29.58 7.70
N LEU A 256 4.38 29.74 8.95
CA LEU A 256 4.50 30.97 9.71
C LEU A 256 5.36 30.72 10.93
N ARG A 257 6.35 31.60 11.17
CA ARG A 257 7.18 31.58 12.39
C ARG A 257 7.24 32.96 13.02
N THR A 258 6.84 33.02 14.28
CA THR A 258 6.90 34.27 15.05
C THR A 258 7.39 33.96 16.47
N GLY A 259 8.58 34.45 16.83
CA GLY A 259 9.23 34.14 18.10
C GLY A 259 9.37 32.62 18.30
N ASN A 260 8.82 32.14 19.38
CA ASN A 260 8.85 30.71 19.74
C ASN A 260 7.72 29.88 19.09
N PHE A 261 6.74 30.52 18.47
CA PHE A 261 5.59 29.85 17.88
C PHE A 261 5.78 29.59 16.38
N TYR A 262 5.28 28.46 15.90
CA TYR A 262 5.19 28.17 14.47
C TYR A 262 3.89 27.48 14.11
N ALA A 263 3.40 27.75 12.91
CA ALA A 263 2.26 27.12 12.29
C ALA A 263 2.57 26.79 10.84
N ASP A 264 2.29 25.59 10.41
CA ASP A 264 2.49 25.14 9.03
C ASP A 264 1.18 24.50 8.51
N ILE A 265 0.81 24.83 7.27
CA ILE A 265 -0.26 24.17 6.52
C ILE A 265 0.34 23.58 5.24
N ALA A 266 -0.03 22.35 4.91
CA ALA A 266 0.39 21.70 3.68
C ALA A 266 -0.78 21.00 3.00
N VAL A 267 -0.73 20.96 1.66
CA VAL A 267 -1.62 20.19 0.80
C VAL A 267 -0.78 19.17 0.07
N ILE A 268 -1.21 17.90 0.10
CA ILE A 268 -0.55 16.79 -0.57
C ILE A 268 -1.56 16.16 -1.52
N ASN A 269 -1.26 16.18 -2.83
CA ASN A 269 -2.06 15.48 -3.82
C ASN A 269 -1.31 14.25 -4.31
N THR A 270 -1.90 13.07 -4.12
CA THR A 270 -1.30 11.78 -4.50
C THR A 270 -2.17 11.10 -5.55
N GLN A 271 -1.55 10.71 -6.65
CA GLN A 271 -2.16 10.02 -7.79
C GLN A 271 -1.54 8.64 -7.96
N PHE A 272 -2.37 7.62 -8.05
CA PHE A 272 -1.91 6.25 -8.29
C PHE A 272 -2.93 5.44 -9.07
N ASN A 273 -2.43 4.43 -9.78
CA ASN A 273 -3.24 3.48 -10.50
C ASN A 273 -3.15 2.12 -9.78
N SER A 274 -4.28 1.47 -9.61
CA SER A 274 -4.36 0.14 -9.01
C SER A 274 -5.10 -0.80 -9.97
N PRO A 275 -4.48 -1.90 -10.38
CA PRO A 275 -5.18 -2.93 -11.13
C PRO A 275 -6.15 -3.67 -10.20
N TYR A 276 -7.34 -3.94 -10.69
CA TYR A 276 -8.36 -4.69 -10.00
C TYR A 276 -8.89 -5.82 -10.87
N THR A 277 -8.93 -7.03 -10.33
CA THR A 277 -9.54 -8.20 -10.94
C THR A 277 -10.67 -8.66 -10.04
N ALA A 278 -11.90 -8.64 -10.55
CA ALA A 278 -13.09 -8.98 -9.77
C ALA A 278 -13.08 -10.45 -9.29
N TYR A 279 -12.58 -11.34 -10.15
CA TYR A 279 -12.40 -12.77 -9.84
C TYR A 279 -11.33 -13.38 -10.75
N PRO A 280 -10.51 -14.31 -10.24
CA PRO A 280 -9.54 -15.03 -11.06
C PRO A 280 -10.26 -16.13 -11.85
N ILE A 281 -10.01 -16.20 -13.16
CA ILE A 281 -10.41 -17.33 -14.00
C ILE A 281 -9.15 -18.18 -14.18
N ALA A 282 -9.11 -19.36 -13.56
CA ALA A 282 -7.98 -20.26 -13.69
C ALA A 282 -8.02 -20.95 -15.07
N ALA A 283 -6.91 -20.82 -15.82
CA ALA A 283 -6.61 -21.64 -17.02
C ALA A 283 -7.60 -21.59 -18.18
N ILE A 284 -8.47 -20.59 -18.30
CA ILE A 284 -9.44 -20.44 -19.39
C ILE A 284 -9.10 -19.19 -20.21
N SER A 285 -9.20 -19.29 -21.54
CA SER A 285 -9.17 -18.14 -22.45
C SER A 285 -10.62 -17.68 -22.69
N PRO A 286 -10.96 -16.40 -22.49
CA PRO A 286 -10.05 -15.22 -22.24
C PRO A 286 -9.56 -15.13 -20.79
N PRO A 287 -8.47 -14.35 -20.56
CA PRO A 287 -7.94 -14.11 -19.22
C PRO A 287 -8.97 -13.36 -18.35
N SER A 288 -8.80 -13.44 -17.03
CA SER A 288 -9.64 -12.72 -16.07
C SER A 288 -9.76 -11.25 -16.42
N PRO A 289 -10.97 -10.67 -16.41
CA PRO A 289 -11.16 -9.26 -16.69
C PRO A 289 -10.42 -8.40 -15.66
N MET A 290 -9.55 -7.53 -16.13
CA MET A 290 -8.78 -6.61 -15.30
C MET A 290 -9.17 -5.17 -15.61
N VAL A 291 -9.43 -4.39 -14.56
CA VAL A 291 -9.78 -2.96 -14.64
C VAL A 291 -8.69 -2.15 -13.95
N SER A 292 -8.31 -1.02 -14.53
CA SER A 292 -7.42 -0.06 -13.88
C SER A 292 -8.24 0.97 -13.14
N ILE A 293 -8.02 1.07 -11.83
CA ILE A 293 -8.65 2.08 -10.97
C ILE A 293 -7.67 3.23 -10.82
N ASN A 294 -8.04 4.40 -11.35
CA ASN A 294 -7.29 5.64 -11.17
C ASN A 294 -7.75 6.32 -9.89
N SER A 295 -6.84 6.48 -8.94
CA SER A 295 -7.11 7.10 -7.65
C SER A 295 -6.39 8.44 -7.51
N ASN A 296 -7.09 9.41 -6.95
CA ASN A 296 -6.55 10.73 -6.63
C ASN A 296 -6.98 11.07 -5.19
N ARG A 297 -6.00 11.26 -4.31
CA ARG A 297 -6.21 11.61 -2.90
C ARG A 297 -5.57 12.95 -2.59
N THR A 298 -6.31 13.81 -1.89
CA THR A 298 -5.80 15.08 -1.39
C THR A 298 -5.88 15.10 0.12
N ASP A 299 -4.74 15.30 0.76
CA ASP A 299 -4.60 15.42 2.22
C ASP A 299 -4.26 16.86 2.60
N PHE A 300 -4.86 17.36 3.68
CA PHE A 300 -4.55 18.64 4.31
C PHE A 300 -3.88 18.37 5.65
N VAL A 301 -2.72 18.98 5.87
CA VAL A 301 -1.95 18.79 7.10
C VAL A 301 -1.75 20.14 7.77
N LEU A 302 -2.14 20.24 9.04
CA LEU A 302 -1.88 21.39 9.91
C LEU A 302 -0.91 20.99 11.01
N THR A 303 0.14 21.76 11.19
CA THR A 303 1.11 21.59 12.27
C THR A 303 1.21 22.86 13.09
N LEU A 304 1.05 22.75 14.39
CA LEU A 304 1.22 23.83 15.35
C LEU A 304 2.29 23.43 16.36
N GLY A 305 3.17 24.36 16.73
CA GLY A 305 4.20 24.08 17.71
C GLY A 305 4.83 25.31 18.33
N SER A 306 5.52 25.08 19.45
CA SER A 306 6.32 26.10 20.12
C SER A 306 7.69 25.56 20.47
N ARG A 307 8.66 26.46 20.56
CA ARG A 307 10.02 26.18 21.04
C ARG A 307 10.16 26.83 22.43
N PHE A 308 10.74 26.11 23.34
CA PHE A 308 11.05 26.54 24.70
C PHE A 308 12.50 26.92 24.80
#